data_cb79c891965a9b195e6f505562748491
#
_entry.id   cb79c891965a9b195e6f505562748491
#
_cell.length_a   1.000
_cell.length_b   1.000
_cell.length_c   1.000
_cell.angle_alpha   90.00
_cell.angle_beta   90.00
_cell.angle_gamma   90.00
#
_symmetry.space_group_name_H-M   'P 1'
#
loop_
_entity.id
_entity.type
_entity.pdbx_description
1 polymer ?
#
loop_
_entity_poly.entity_id
_entity_poly.type
_entity_poly.pdbx_seq_one_letter_code
_entity_poly.pdbx_strand_id
1 'polypeptide(L)'
;LGAMQPFQRELATALLAAGLSQQGVIKAQSIMSLEQVLLILEGAKPVNRRDPDNYFITIFGTPSAKGTWGYRIEGHHLAQNYTIVDGKVSDSPSFFGSNPAEVRIGPRKGLRVLALEDDYGYDMIESLDKTQQDAAVVDKTALKDIITGASRKAALNGAPNGLSAAKMTAVQYDKLMTIVELY
;
A
#
# COMPACT_ATOMS: atom_id res chain seq x y z
N LEU A 1 -0.95 13.57 11.61
CA LEU A 1 -0.41 13.20 12.93
C LEU A 1 0.32 14.38 13.58
N GLY A 2 1.03 15.24 12.82
CA GLY A 2 1.86 16.32 13.34
C GLY A 2 1.15 17.30 14.30
N ALA A 3 -0.13 17.56 14.11
CA ALA A 3 -0.93 18.43 14.97
C ALA A 3 -1.53 17.75 16.22
N MET A 4 -1.35 16.41 16.35
CA MET A 4 -1.94 15.64 17.44
C MET A 4 -1.10 15.73 18.71
N GLN A 5 -1.78 15.75 19.86
CA GLN A 5 -1.12 15.55 21.15
C GLN A 5 -0.58 14.11 21.27
N PRO A 6 0.44 13.84 22.11
CA PRO A 6 1.04 12.51 22.22
C PRO A 6 0.01 11.38 22.39
N PHE A 7 -0.94 11.52 23.32
CA PHE A 7 -1.96 10.51 23.55
C PHE A 7 -2.88 10.28 22.33
N GLN A 8 -3.11 11.33 21.52
CA GLN A 8 -3.89 11.21 20.28
C GLN A 8 -3.12 10.43 19.22
N ARG A 9 -1.79 10.57 19.14
CA ARG A 9 -0.95 9.79 18.23
C ARG A 9 -0.94 8.31 18.62
N GLU A 10 -0.94 8.00 19.94
CA GLU A 10 -1.07 6.62 20.42
C GLU A 10 -2.40 6.02 19.99
N LEU A 11 -3.51 6.74 20.16
CA LEU A 11 -4.83 6.29 19.69
C LEU A 11 -4.89 6.15 18.16
N ALA A 12 -4.25 7.05 17.42
CA ALA A 12 -4.13 6.97 15.97
C ALA A 12 -3.38 5.71 15.52
N THR A 13 -2.28 5.40 16.21
CA THR A 13 -1.49 4.18 15.96
C THR A 13 -2.28 2.92 16.33
N ALA A 14 -3.01 2.95 17.44
CA ALA A 14 -3.89 1.85 17.84
C ALA A 14 -5.02 1.63 16.81
N LEU A 15 -5.58 2.70 16.26
CA LEU A 15 -6.61 2.61 15.22
C LEU A 15 -6.05 2.01 13.92
N LEU A 16 -4.83 2.38 13.52
CA LEU A 16 -4.13 1.75 12.40
C LEU A 16 -3.91 0.24 12.65
N ALA A 17 -3.44 -0.10 13.85
CA ALA A 17 -3.19 -1.49 14.24
C ALA A 17 -4.48 -2.33 14.33
N ALA A 18 -5.61 -1.72 14.63
CA ALA A 18 -6.89 -2.43 14.69
C ALA A 18 -7.39 -2.92 13.31
N GLY A 19 -6.92 -2.29 12.23
CA GLY A 19 -7.30 -2.63 10.86
C GLY A 19 -6.28 -3.46 10.09
N LEU A 20 -5.09 -3.70 10.65
CA LEU A 20 -3.98 -4.37 9.97
C LEU A 20 -3.45 -5.56 10.78
N SER A 21 -2.87 -6.53 10.08
CA SER A 21 -2.01 -7.52 10.73
C SER A 21 -0.76 -6.87 11.32
N GLN A 22 -0.04 -7.59 12.18
CA GLN A 22 1.23 -7.10 12.71
C GLN A 22 2.23 -6.73 11.59
N GLN A 23 2.29 -7.54 10.54
CA GLN A 23 3.13 -7.26 9.37
C GLN A 23 2.64 -6.02 8.61
N GLY A 24 1.33 -5.84 8.46
CA GLY A 24 0.75 -4.65 7.84
C GLY A 24 1.06 -3.37 8.63
N VAL A 25 1.04 -3.42 9.96
CA VAL A 25 1.46 -2.29 10.81
C VAL A 25 2.93 -1.95 10.61
N ILE A 26 3.81 -2.96 10.61
CA ILE A 26 5.25 -2.76 10.36
C ILE A 26 5.48 -2.17 8.97
N LYS A 27 4.78 -2.69 7.96
CA LYS A 27 4.82 -2.19 6.57
C LYS A 27 4.39 -0.71 6.53
N ALA A 28 3.25 -0.35 7.10
CA ALA A 28 2.75 1.01 7.15
C ALA A 28 3.74 1.98 7.83
N GLN A 29 4.24 1.63 9.01
CA GLN A 29 5.20 2.44 9.75
C GLN A 29 6.54 2.58 9.00
N SER A 30 6.98 1.53 8.32
CA SER A 30 8.18 1.56 7.50
C SER A 30 8.01 2.51 6.30
N ILE A 31 6.86 2.50 5.64
CA ILE A 31 6.51 3.44 4.56
C ILE A 31 6.54 4.88 5.08
N MET A 32 5.87 5.15 6.19
CA MET A 32 5.86 6.48 6.81
C MET A 32 7.30 6.97 7.12
N SER A 33 8.15 6.09 7.60
CA SER A 33 9.54 6.39 7.95
C SER A 33 10.43 6.71 6.73
N LEU A 34 10.02 6.34 5.51
CA LEU A 34 10.75 6.68 4.27
C LEU A 34 10.73 8.18 3.98
N GLU A 35 9.81 8.95 4.57
CA GLU A 35 9.84 10.41 4.47
C GLU A 35 11.18 11.00 4.96
N GLN A 36 11.76 10.42 6.01
CA GLN A 36 13.09 10.83 6.50
C GLN A 36 14.21 10.49 5.49
N VAL A 37 14.09 9.37 4.79
CA VAL A 37 15.03 8.99 3.74
C VAL A 37 14.93 9.97 2.57
N LEU A 38 13.70 10.26 2.13
CA LEU A 38 13.45 11.22 1.05
C LEU A 38 13.94 12.62 1.41
N LEU A 39 13.75 13.05 2.65
CA LEU A 39 14.29 14.34 3.12
C LEU A 39 15.80 14.43 2.91
N ILE A 40 16.54 13.36 3.21
CA ILE A 40 18.00 13.29 3.00
C ILE A 40 18.33 13.26 1.50
N LEU A 41 17.66 12.41 0.72
CA LEU A 41 17.91 12.24 -0.72
C LEU A 41 17.63 13.53 -1.52
N GLU A 42 16.62 14.28 -1.12
CA GLU A 42 16.20 15.52 -1.78
C GLU A 42 16.93 16.76 -1.24
N GLY A 43 17.90 16.59 -0.33
CA GLY A 43 18.75 17.65 0.21
C GLY A 43 18.05 18.53 1.25
N ALA A 44 17.12 17.97 2.02
CA ALA A 44 16.43 18.62 3.14
C ALA A 44 15.80 19.99 2.79
N LYS A 45 15.25 20.13 1.60
CA LYS A 45 14.60 21.38 1.16
C LYS A 45 13.29 21.58 1.91
N PRO A 46 13.06 22.76 2.53
CA PRO A 46 11.82 23.04 3.31
C PRO A 46 10.53 22.86 2.51
N VAL A 47 10.59 23.05 1.20
CA VAL A 47 9.43 22.93 0.30
C VAL A 47 8.92 21.50 0.15
N ASN A 48 9.74 20.49 0.42
CA ASN A 48 9.41 19.10 0.13
C ASN A 48 8.51 18.46 1.19
N ARG A 49 8.30 19.10 2.33
CA ARG A 49 7.41 18.65 3.42
C ARG A 49 7.56 17.15 3.76
N ARG A 50 8.79 16.64 3.69
CA ARG A 50 9.10 15.25 4.01
C ARG A 50 9.09 15.04 5.52
N ASP A 51 7.95 14.60 6.04
CA ASP A 51 7.72 14.45 7.48
C ASP A 51 6.93 13.15 7.73
N PRO A 52 7.47 12.20 8.53
CA PRO A 52 6.77 10.99 8.91
C PRO A 52 5.44 11.23 9.64
N ASP A 53 5.24 12.43 10.18
CA ASP A 53 4.00 12.83 10.82
C ASP A 53 2.98 13.47 9.84
N ASN A 54 3.33 13.64 8.58
CA ASN A 54 2.45 14.20 7.55
C ASN A 54 1.48 13.15 7.00
N TYR A 55 0.81 12.47 7.93
CA TYR A 55 -0.26 11.50 7.68
C TYR A 55 -1.53 11.94 8.39
N PHE A 56 -2.66 11.61 7.81
CA PHE A 56 -3.98 12.10 8.21
C PHE A 56 -4.90 10.95 8.57
N ILE A 57 -5.74 11.18 9.57
CA ILE A 57 -6.83 10.27 9.94
C ILE A 57 -8.13 11.02 9.77
N THR A 58 -9.06 10.42 9.06
CA THR A 58 -10.41 10.94 8.85
C THR A 58 -11.41 9.90 9.35
N ILE A 59 -12.36 10.32 10.17
CA ILE A 59 -13.47 9.50 10.63
C ILE A 59 -14.73 9.97 9.90
N PHE A 60 -15.49 9.04 9.35
CA PHE A 60 -16.74 9.25 8.62
C PHE A 60 -17.90 8.70 9.43
N GLY A 61 -18.90 9.51 9.68
CA GLY A 61 -20.04 9.14 10.52
C GLY A 61 -19.70 9.14 12.01
N THR A 62 -20.48 8.41 12.79
CA THR A 62 -20.29 8.29 14.24
C THR A 62 -19.89 6.88 14.60
N PRO A 63 -18.69 6.66 15.18
CA PRO A 63 -18.27 5.34 15.61
C PRO A 63 -19.29 4.69 16.54
N SER A 64 -19.70 3.47 16.20
CA SER A 64 -20.74 2.74 16.93
C SER A 64 -20.63 1.24 16.64
N ALA A 65 -21.11 0.41 17.57
CA ALA A 65 -21.24 -1.03 17.35
C ALA A 65 -22.36 -1.40 16.36
N LYS A 66 -23.29 -0.48 16.08
CA LYS A 66 -24.39 -0.65 15.13
C LYS A 66 -24.43 0.51 14.15
N GLY A 67 -24.97 0.24 12.94
CA GLY A 67 -25.01 1.23 11.87
C GLY A 67 -23.73 1.28 11.06
N THR A 68 -23.58 2.33 10.26
CA THR A 68 -22.47 2.47 9.32
C THR A 68 -21.61 3.66 9.69
N TRP A 69 -20.31 3.42 9.80
CA TRP A 69 -19.28 4.44 9.95
C TRP A 69 -17.99 3.97 9.28
N GLY A 70 -16.98 4.78 9.25
CA GLY A 70 -15.71 4.38 8.67
C GLY A 70 -14.57 5.29 9.10
N TYR A 71 -13.36 4.89 8.74
CA TYR A 71 -12.19 5.73 8.90
C TYR A 71 -11.19 5.49 7.79
N ARG A 72 -10.34 6.46 7.58
CA ARG A 72 -9.25 6.41 6.62
C ARG A 72 -7.98 6.93 7.26
N ILE A 73 -6.88 6.25 6.98
CA ILE A 73 -5.54 6.68 7.34
C ILE A 73 -4.76 6.80 6.05
N GLU A 74 -4.28 8.01 5.73
CA GLU A 74 -3.66 8.28 4.44
C GLU A 74 -2.52 9.29 4.54
N GLY A 75 -1.62 9.21 3.58
CA GLY A 75 -0.51 10.12 3.36
C GLY A 75 0.31 9.67 2.16
N HIS A 76 1.57 10.08 2.09
CA HIS A 76 2.44 9.70 0.99
C HIS A 76 2.68 8.19 0.99
N HIS A 77 2.33 7.51 -0.11
CA HIS A 77 2.46 6.07 -0.33
C HIS A 77 1.70 5.16 0.66
N LEU A 78 0.77 5.69 1.44
CA LEU A 78 -0.09 4.90 2.32
C LEU A 78 -1.53 5.40 2.24
N ALA A 79 -2.49 4.51 1.98
CA ALA A 79 -3.91 4.82 2.11
C ALA A 79 -4.68 3.55 2.51
N GLN A 80 -5.21 3.57 3.72
CA GLN A 80 -5.97 2.48 4.30
C GLN A 80 -7.39 2.98 4.57
N ASN A 81 -8.39 2.33 3.98
CA ASN A 81 -9.78 2.74 4.08
C ASN A 81 -10.60 1.62 4.70
N TYR A 82 -11.35 1.96 5.74
CA TYR A 82 -12.17 1.01 6.49
C TYR A 82 -13.61 1.48 6.52
N THR A 83 -14.52 0.57 6.16
CA THR A 83 -15.97 0.75 6.32
C THR A 83 -16.49 -0.28 7.30
N ILE A 84 -17.19 0.17 8.31
CA ILE A 84 -17.76 -0.66 9.37
C ILE A 84 -19.28 -0.62 9.27
N VAL A 85 -19.89 -1.78 9.10
CA VAL A 85 -21.36 -1.94 9.04
C VAL A 85 -21.78 -2.95 10.09
N ASP A 86 -22.49 -2.52 11.11
CA ASP A 86 -22.93 -3.37 12.23
C ASP A 86 -21.78 -4.21 12.82
N GLY A 87 -20.61 -3.59 13.00
CA GLY A 87 -19.40 -4.22 13.53
C GLY A 87 -18.62 -5.08 12.53
N LYS A 88 -19.09 -5.25 11.29
CA LYS A 88 -18.33 -5.94 10.22
C LYS A 88 -17.46 -4.94 9.50
N VAL A 89 -16.17 -5.26 9.37
CA VAL A 89 -15.17 -4.42 8.76
C VAL A 89 -14.92 -4.83 7.31
N SER A 90 -14.82 -3.84 6.42
CA SER A 90 -14.28 -3.96 5.06
C SER A 90 -13.13 -2.98 4.93
N ASP A 91 -12.01 -3.43 4.39
CA ASP A 91 -10.73 -2.72 4.27
C ASP A 91 -10.36 -2.35 2.83
N SER A 92 -11.31 -1.95 2.04
CA SER A 92 -11.10 -1.60 0.64
C SER A 92 -11.51 -0.16 0.34
N PRO A 93 -10.72 0.56 -0.49
CA PRO A 93 -9.42 0.19 -1.07
C PRO A 93 -8.27 0.30 -0.06
N SER A 94 -7.29 -0.61 -0.18
CA SER A 94 -6.05 -0.63 0.60
C SER A 94 -4.86 -0.37 -0.33
N PHE A 95 -3.96 0.52 0.07
CA PHE A 95 -2.78 0.88 -0.70
C PHE A 95 -1.54 1.00 0.16
N PHE A 96 -0.50 0.30 -0.25
CA PHE A 96 0.87 0.42 0.25
C PHE A 96 1.80 0.69 -0.93
N GLY A 97 2.59 1.76 -0.85
CA GLY A 97 3.59 2.12 -1.84
C GLY A 97 4.96 2.34 -1.20
N SER A 98 6.00 2.40 -2.00
CA SER A 98 7.36 2.67 -1.53
C SER A 98 8.08 3.65 -2.45
N ASN A 99 8.66 4.67 -1.84
CA ASN A 99 9.59 5.57 -2.50
C ASN A 99 10.70 5.98 -1.52
N PRO A 100 11.96 5.63 -1.80
CA PRO A 100 12.42 4.83 -2.93
C PRO A 100 12.02 3.35 -2.81
N ALA A 101 12.03 2.60 -3.91
CA ALA A 101 11.89 1.15 -3.90
C ALA A 101 13.03 0.48 -3.11
N GLU A 102 14.26 1.02 -3.27
CA GLU A 102 15.45 0.63 -2.52
C GLU A 102 16.23 1.88 -2.07
N VAL A 103 16.59 1.93 -0.81
CA VAL A 103 17.47 2.96 -0.26
C VAL A 103 18.91 2.65 -0.66
N ARG A 104 19.49 3.44 -1.57
CA ARG A 104 20.82 3.17 -2.13
C ARG A 104 21.97 3.86 -1.41
N ILE A 105 21.70 4.86 -0.59
CA ILE A 105 22.70 5.63 0.15
C ILE A 105 22.23 5.93 1.58
N GLY A 106 23.18 6.32 2.43
CA GLY A 106 22.91 6.74 3.80
C GLY A 106 22.75 5.58 4.80
N PRO A 107 22.35 5.90 6.04
CA PRO A 107 22.32 4.93 7.14
C PRO A 107 21.37 3.74 6.93
N ARG A 108 20.39 3.89 6.05
CA ARG A 108 19.37 2.86 5.76
C ARG A 108 19.61 2.18 4.40
N LYS A 109 20.84 2.26 3.86
CA LYS A 109 21.21 1.62 2.59
C LYS A 109 20.83 0.13 2.58
N GLY A 110 20.18 -0.32 1.52
CA GLY A 110 19.71 -1.69 1.33
C GLY A 110 18.26 -1.93 1.80
N LEU A 111 17.62 -0.94 2.45
CA LEU A 111 16.22 -1.09 2.84
C LEU A 111 15.31 -1.11 1.62
N ARG A 112 14.49 -2.14 1.49
CA ARG A 112 13.38 -2.31 0.56
C ARG A 112 12.13 -2.61 1.38
N VAL A 113 11.21 -1.67 1.49
CA VAL A 113 10.02 -1.82 2.35
C VAL A 113 9.01 -2.81 1.75
N LEU A 114 8.89 -2.83 0.43
CA LEU A 114 8.04 -3.75 -0.32
C LEU A 114 8.89 -4.80 -1.08
N ALA A 115 9.89 -5.38 -0.38
CA ALA A 115 10.81 -6.32 -1.01
C ALA A 115 10.11 -7.58 -1.51
N LEU A 116 9.17 -8.13 -0.72
CA LEU A 116 8.48 -9.36 -1.06
C LEU A 116 7.52 -9.17 -2.24
N GLU A 117 6.83 -8.02 -2.29
CA GLU A 117 5.96 -7.67 -3.42
C GLU A 117 6.74 -7.60 -4.74
N ASP A 118 7.92 -7.03 -4.69
CA ASP A 118 8.81 -6.89 -5.85
C ASP A 118 9.40 -8.26 -6.24
N ASP A 119 10.02 -8.98 -5.30
CA ASP A 119 10.67 -10.26 -5.53
C ASP A 119 9.68 -11.34 -6.00
N TYR A 120 8.51 -11.45 -5.36
CA TYR A 120 7.49 -12.42 -5.78
C TYR A 120 6.82 -12.03 -7.09
N GLY A 121 6.69 -10.72 -7.37
CA GLY A 121 6.24 -10.24 -8.66
C GLY A 121 7.16 -10.68 -9.81
N TYR A 122 8.47 -10.52 -9.64
CA TYR A 122 9.46 -11.01 -10.60
C TYR A 122 9.43 -12.55 -10.73
N ASP A 123 9.45 -13.27 -9.61
CA ASP A 123 9.39 -14.73 -9.60
C ASP A 123 8.12 -15.26 -10.29
N MET A 124 7.00 -14.56 -10.13
CA MET A 124 5.75 -14.87 -10.83
C MET A 124 5.90 -14.70 -12.35
N ILE A 125 6.41 -13.56 -12.82
CA ILE A 125 6.58 -13.28 -14.26
C ILE A 125 7.57 -14.25 -14.91
N GLU A 126 8.68 -14.56 -14.22
CA GLU A 126 9.68 -15.52 -14.73
C GLU A 126 9.14 -16.96 -14.82
N SER A 127 8.15 -17.31 -14.01
CA SER A 127 7.51 -18.63 -14.06
C SER A 127 6.56 -18.83 -15.24
N LEU A 128 6.16 -17.74 -15.92
CA LEU A 128 5.22 -17.77 -17.04
C LEU A 128 5.94 -18.15 -18.35
N ASP A 129 5.27 -18.93 -19.18
CA ASP A 129 5.72 -19.14 -20.55
C ASP A 129 5.52 -17.86 -21.40
N LYS A 130 6.08 -17.87 -22.62
CA LYS A 130 6.03 -16.70 -23.50
C LYS A 130 4.61 -16.23 -23.82
N THR A 131 3.68 -17.15 -24.04
CA THR A 131 2.27 -16.84 -24.34
C THR A 131 1.59 -16.21 -23.12
N GLN A 132 1.86 -16.76 -21.96
CA GLN A 132 1.35 -16.25 -20.68
C GLN A 132 1.94 -14.86 -20.36
N GLN A 133 3.25 -14.66 -20.58
CA GLN A 133 3.89 -13.36 -20.40
C GLN A 133 3.31 -12.28 -21.31
N ASP A 134 3.07 -12.61 -22.59
CA ASP A 134 2.46 -11.67 -23.55
C ASP A 134 1.02 -11.30 -23.18
N ALA A 135 0.31 -12.17 -22.47
CA ALA A 135 -1.01 -11.86 -21.92
C ALA A 135 -0.94 -11.09 -20.60
N ALA A 136 0.04 -11.39 -19.75
CA ALA A 136 0.19 -10.77 -18.42
C ALA A 136 0.71 -9.33 -18.51
N VAL A 137 1.68 -9.07 -19.40
CA VAL A 137 2.30 -7.75 -19.58
C VAL A 137 1.43 -6.90 -20.49
N VAL A 138 0.50 -6.16 -19.92
CA VAL A 138 -0.46 -5.33 -20.68
C VAL A 138 0.16 -4.04 -21.25
N ASP A 139 1.26 -3.57 -20.68
CA ASP A 139 2.06 -2.46 -21.18
C ASP A 139 3.55 -2.72 -20.92
N LYS A 140 4.40 -2.36 -21.86
CA LYS A 140 5.87 -2.48 -21.72
C LYS A 140 6.49 -1.27 -21.03
N THR A 141 5.74 -0.19 -20.91
CA THR A 141 6.16 1.04 -20.26
C THR A 141 5.47 1.15 -18.91
N ALA A 142 6.26 1.29 -17.86
CA ALA A 142 5.72 1.52 -16.52
C ALA A 142 4.86 2.79 -16.49
N LEU A 143 3.69 2.70 -15.91
CA LEU A 143 2.81 3.85 -15.70
C LEU A 143 3.49 4.86 -14.77
N LYS A 144 3.16 6.14 -14.92
CA LYS A 144 3.70 7.21 -14.06
C LYS A 144 3.18 7.13 -12.63
N ASP A 145 2.01 6.54 -12.45
CA ASP A 145 1.31 6.43 -11.17
C ASP A 145 0.43 5.17 -11.18
N ILE A 146 -0.12 4.81 -10.02
CA ILE A 146 -1.10 3.71 -9.93
C ILE A 146 -2.29 3.98 -10.86
N ILE A 147 -2.90 2.91 -11.38
CA ILE A 147 -3.95 2.99 -12.42
C ILE A 147 -5.13 3.86 -11.98
N THR A 148 -5.53 3.76 -10.73
CA THR A 148 -6.65 4.54 -10.17
C THR A 148 -6.26 5.97 -9.78
N GLY A 149 -4.97 6.28 -9.67
CA GLY A 149 -4.47 7.57 -9.21
C GLY A 149 -5.08 7.99 -7.87
N ALA A 150 -5.30 9.29 -7.68
CA ALA A 150 -5.98 9.85 -6.51
C ALA A 150 -7.51 9.97 -6.73
N SER A 151 -8.11 9.10 -7.53
CA SER A 151 -9.54 9.11 -7.81
C SER A 151 -10.36 8.75 -6.57
N ARG A 152 -11.50 9.44 -6.39
CA ARG A 152 -12.50 9.06 -5.38
C ARG A 152 -13.27 7.79 -5.73
N LYS A 153 -13.20 7.35 -6.98
CA LYS A 153 -13.79 6.10 -7.44
C LYS A 153 -12.69 5.06 -7.58
N ALA A 154 -12.74 4.01 -6.77
CA ALA A 154 -11.93 2.82 -6.93
C ALA A 154 -12.51 1.96 -8.05
N ALA A 155 -12.28 2.36 -9.30
CA ALA A 155 -12.77 1.66 -10.48
C ALA A 155 -11.70 1.64 -11.57
N LEU A 156 -11.53 0.49 -12.19
CA LEU A 156 -10.75 0.36 -13.42
C LEU A 156 -11.60 0.77 -14.63
N ASN A 157 -10.97 1.37 -15.62
CA ASN A 157 -11.62 1.67 -16.89
C ASN A 157 -11.57 0.42 -17.80
N GLY A 158 -12.73 -0.05 -18.23
CA GLY A 158 -12.85 -1.19 -19.13
C GLY A 158 -12.95 -2.55 -18.44
N ALA A 159 -12.87 -3.60 -19.25
CA ALA A 159 -12.87 -4.98 -18.75
C ALA A 159 -11.51 -5.34 -18.13
N PRO A 160 -11.46 -6.30 -17.19
CA PRO A 160 -10.21 -6.83 -16.69
C PRO A 160 -9.35 -7.36 -17.85
N ASN A 161 -8.08 -6.96 -17.87
CA ASN A 161 -7.07 -7.44 -18.82
C ASN A 161 -5.93 -8.12 -18.07
N GLY A 162 -5.03 -8.77 -18.79
CA GLY A 162 -3.94 -9.56 -18.21
C GLY A 162 -4.20 -11.06 -18.28
N LEU A 163 -3.36 -11.83 -17.60
CA LEU A 163 -3.46 -13.30 -17.57
C LEU A 163 -4.48 -13.75 -16.51
N SER A 164 -5.52 -14.46 -16.94
CA SER A 164 -6.46 -15.07 -15.99
C SER A 164 -5.80 -16.19 -15.19
N ALA A 165 -6.05 -16.25 -13.89
CA ALA A 165 -5.59 -17.32 -13.01
C ALA A 165 -6.04 -18.72 -13.48
N ALA A 166 -7.19 -18.83 -14.16
CA ALA A 166 -7.66 -20.07 -14.76
C ALA A 166 -6.76 -20.62 -15.89
N LYS A 167 -5.82 -19.81 -16.40
CA LYS A 167 -4.82 -20.21 -17.42
C LYS A 167 -3.45 -20.51 -16.83
N MET A 168 -3.32 -20.51 -15.53
CA MET A 168 -2.10 -20.80 -14.81
C MET A 168 -1.98 -22.29 -14.47
N THR A 169 -0.75 -22.79 -14.39
CA THR A 169 -0.48 -24.07 -13.76
C THR A 169 -0.69 -23.97 -12.25
N ALA A 170 -0.80 -25.12 -11.56
CA ALA A 170 -0.93 -25.12 -10.09
C ALA A 170 0.23 -24.37 -9.42
N VAL A 171 1.47 -24.59 -9.86
CA VAL A 171 2.66 -23.93 -9.32
C VAL A 171 2.61 -22.42 -9.53
N GLN A 172 2.15 -21.96 -10.69
CA GLN A 172 1.99 -20.51 -10.97
C GLN A 172 0.86 -19.90 -10.12
N TYR A 173 -0.22 -20.65 -9.93
CA TYR A 173 -1.31 -20.23 -9.05
C TYR A 173 -0.86 -20.08 -7.59
N ASP A 174 -0.06 -21.02 -7.09
CA ASP A 174 0.51 -20.95 -5.74
C ASP A 174 1.42 -19.72 -5.58
N LYS A 175 2.24 -19.40 -6.60
CA LYS A 175 3.03 -18.17 -6.62
C LYS A 175 2.16 -16.91 -6.59
N LEU A 176 1.07 -16.88 -7.37
CA LEU A 176 0.10 -15.78 -7.32
C LEU A 176 -0.50 -15.62 -5.92
N MET A 177 -0.90 -16.74 -5.29
CA MET A 177 -1.45 -16.70 -3.93
C MET A 177 -0.44 -16.19 -2.91
N THR A 178 0.85 -16.53 -3.06
CA THR A 178 1.92 -15.99 -2.21
C THR A 178 1.99 -14.46 -2.27
N ILE A 179 1.75 -13.85 -3.44
CA ILE A 179 1.66 -12.39 -3.57
C ILE A 179 0.40 -11.84 -2.88
N VAL A 180 -0.74 -12.51 -3.08
CA VAL A 180 -2.02 -12.08 -2.47
C VAL A 180 -1.96 -12.13 -0.95
N GLU A 181 -1.28 -13.13 -0.39
CA GLU A 181 -1.11 -13.32 1.06
C GLU A 181 -0.20 -12.27 1.74
N LEU A 182 0.44 -11.36 0.98
CA LEU A 182 1.16 -10.21 1.53
C LEU A 182 0.21 -9.10 2.04
N TYR A 183 -1.07 -9.20 1.72
CA TYR A 183 -2.16 -8.28 2.04
C TYR A 183 -3.27 -8.98 2.81
#